data_25649bac333e6a969c006f5321b78204
#
_entry.id   25649bac333e6a969c006f5321b78204
#
_cell.length_a   1.000
_cell.length_b   1.000
_cell.length_c   1.000
_cell.angle_alpha   90.00
_cell.angle_beta   90.00
_cell.angle_gamma   90.00
#
_symmetry.space_group_name_H-M   'P 1'
#
loop_
_entity.id
_entity.type
_entity.pdbx_description
1 polymer ?
#
loop_
_entity_poly.entity_id
_entity_poly.type
_entity_poly.pdbx_seq_one_letter_code
_entity_poly.pdbx_strand_id
1 'polypeptide(L)'
;MHRIAGGPSSFFHPPYLAMTEPDGKLVADPYARVPAYQRPRFDGFAYIAYAAEADINRVLKQPQYAERIIADEQTAFRLVTREITREYILLPSPRHRDPISLVRLHYRRPELSREAFQERLLRQHAPLVLAQPVTHQYVRRYAQLHNIGSSQQPDPEGELIDAISVLAFASINDVEDFLVTDDYRTLAADEATFTDAARSEYWTGLNYSVINHLLPELATRY
;
A
#
# COMPACT_ATOMS: atom_id res chain seq x y z
N MET A 1 3.00 11.18 0.98
CA MET A 1 1.69 10.51 0.94
C MET A 1 0.89 10.92 2.17
N HIS A 2 -0.33 11.40 1.98
CA HIS A 2 -1.22 11.73 3.09
C HIS A 2 -2.29 10.68 3.22
N ARG A 3 -2.60 10.31 4.43
CA ARG A 3 -3.72 9.45 4.73
C ARG A 3 -5.02 10.22 4.50
N ILE A 4 -5.99 9.60 3.86
CA ILE A 4 -7.32 10.17 3.76
C ILE A 4 -7.96 10.17 5.15
N ALA A 5 -8.35 11.36 5.62
CA ALA A 5 -9.01 11.49 6.91
C ALA A 5 -10.31 10.67 6.96
N GLY A 6 -10.57 10.01 8.07
CA GLY A 6 -11.78 9.24 8.29
C GLY A 6 -11.64 7.74 8.07
N GLY A 7 -10.54 7.27 7.47
CA GLY A 7 -10.29 5.85 7.26
C GLY A 7 -11.29 5.16 6.31
N PRO A 8 -11.06 3.89 5.99
CA PRO A 8 -11.89 3.14 5.04
C PRO A 8 -13.38 3.09 5.39
N SER A 9 -13.72 3.02 6.68
CA SER A 9 -15.14 2.98 7.07
C SER A 9 -15.92 4.23 6.68
N SER A 10 -15.29 5.40 6.64
CA SER A 10 -15.96 6.61 6.19
C SER A 10 -16.03 6.74 4.67
N PHE A 11 -15.21 5.99 3.95
CA PHE A 11 -15.26 5.91 2.50
C PHE A 11 -16.11 4.75 2.00
N PHE A 12 -16.03 3.61 2.69
CA PHE A 12 -16.63 2.35 2.24
C PHE A 12 -18.01 2.08 2.84
N HIS A 13 -18.41 2.85 3.86
CA HIS A 13 -19.71 2.76 4.51
C HIS A 13 -20.22 4.17 4.85
N PRO A 14 -20.69 4.93 3.85
CA PRO A 14 -21.38 6.16 4.16
C PRO A 14 -22.67 5.83 4.95
N PRO A 15 -22.77 6.22 6.22
CA PRO A 15 -23.86 5.79 7.12
C PRO A 15 -25.25 6.31 6.72
N TYR A 16 -25.32 7.10 5.67
CA TYR A 16 -26.54 7.77 5.22
C TYR A 16 -27.17 7.16 3.96
N LEU A 17 -26.59 6.11 3.40
CA LEU A 17 -27.13 5.43 2.22
C LEU A 17 -27.82 4.10 2.58
N ALA A 18 -28.58 4.08 3.68
CA ALA A 18 -29.57 3.05 3.85
C ALA A 18 -30.66 3.26 2.79
N MET A 19 -30.40 2.80 1.58
CA MET A 19 -31.40 2.77 0.54
C MET A 19 -32.40 1.67 0.86
N THR A 20 -33.65 2.02 0.92
CA THR A 20 -34.73 1.05 1.01
C THR A 20 -35.32 0.83 -0.39
N GLU A 21 -35.61 -0.41 -0.69
CA GLU A 21 -36.43 -0.74 -1.87
C GLU A 21 -37.86 -0.18 -1.70
N PRO A 22 -38.63 -0.06 -2.79
CA PRO A 22 -40.01 0.44 -2.70
C PRO A 22 -40.93 -0.32 -1.74
N ASP A 23 -40.57 -1.57 -1.40
CA ASP A 23 -41.28 -2.41 -0.41
C ASP A 23 -40.82 -2.19 1.04
N GLY A 24 -39.92 -1.22 1.27
CA GLY A 24 -39.38 -0.88 2.60
C GLY A 24 -38.25 -1.80 3.08
N LYS A 25 -37.82 -2.77 2.28
CA LYS A 25 -36.63 -3.56 2.63
C LYS A 25 -35.36 -2.79 2.41
N LEU A 26 -34.39 -2.99 3.30
CA LEU A 26 -33.06 -2.47 3.11
C LEU A 26 -32.42 -3.11 1.88
N VAL A 27 -31.97 -2.30 0.94
CA VAL A 27 -31.14 -2.77 -0.16
C VAL A 27 -29.86 -3.36 0.44
N ALA A 28 -29.47 -4.53 -0.02
CA ALA A 28 -28.21 -5.12 0.40
C ALA A 28 -27.06 -4.15 0.11
N ASP A 29 -26.36 -3.75 1.16
CA ASP A 29 -25.22 -2.86 1.04
C ASP A 29 -24.12 -3.51 0.19
N PRO A 30 -23.80 -3.00 -1.01
CA PRO A 30 -22.76 -3.57 -1.85
C PRO A 30 -21.38 -3.50 -1.17
N TYR A 31 -21.19 -2.55 -0.26
CA TYR A 31 -19.97 -2.36 0.49
C TYR A 31 -19.85 -3.25 1.74
N ALA A 32 -20.87 -4.00 2.11
CA ALA A 32 -20.82 -4.98 3.20
C ALA A 32 -19.71 -6.04 3.01
N ARG A 33 -19.20 -6.16 1.79
CA ARG A 33 -18.10 -7.08 1.43
C ARG A 33 -16.71 -6.49 1.66
N VAL A 34 -16.62 -5.17 1.82
CA VAL A 34 -15.33 -4.52 2.13
C VAL A 34 -14.95 -4.89 3.56
N PRO A 35 -13.71 -5.35 3.78
CA PRO A 35 -13.26 -5.68 5.12
C PRO A 35 -13.45 -4.50 6.08
N ALA A 36 -13.84 -4.80 7.30
CA ALA A 36 -14.01 -3.77 8.33
C ALA A 36 -12.72 -2.96 8.50
N TYR A 37 -12.88 -1.66 8.67
CA TYR A 37 -11.76 -0.78 8.92
C TYR A 37 -11.05 -1.13 10.21
N GLN A 38 -9.77 -1.37 10.09
CA GLN A 38 -8.85 -1.41 11.22
C GLN A 38 -7.97 -0.15 11.15
N ARG A 39 -7.83 0.56 12.26
CA ARG A 39 -6.94 1.73 12.30
C ARG A 39 -5.52 1.28 11.99
N PRO A 40 -4.89 1.76 10.91
CA PRO A 40 -3.52 1.40 10.60
C PRO A 40 -2.56 1.84 11.71
N ARG A 41 -1.53 1.07 11.92
CA ARG A 41 -0.44 1.40 12.84
C ARG A 41 0.34 2.64 12.38
N PHE A 42 0.44 2.84 11.07
CA PHE A 42 1.13 3.97 10.44
C PHE A 42 0.16 4.98 9.87
N ASP A 43 0.47 6.28 10.05
CA ASP A 43 -0.33 7.38 9.50
C ASP A 43 0.02 7.74 8.05
N GLY A 44 1.15 7.23 7.54
CA GLY A 44 1.59 7.41 6.17
C GLY A 44 2.92 6.75 5.91
N PHE A 45 3.40 6.82 4.66
CA PHE A 45 4.75 6.39 4.35
C PHE A 45 5.37 7.30 3.27
N ALA A 46 6.69 7.46 3.34
CA ALA A 46 7.49 8.04 2.28
C ALA A 46 8.12 6.92 1.46
N TYR A 47 7.98 7.01 0.15
CA TYR A 47 8.57 6.08 -0.79
C TYR A 47 9.69 6.78 -1.55
N ILE A 48 10.92 6.27 -1.40
CA ILE A 48 12.11 6.84 -2.03
C ILE A 48 12.79 5.72 -2.81
N ALA A 49 12.90 5.91 -4.14
CA ALA A 49 13.55 4.96 -5.02
C ALA A 49 15.00 5.37 -5.31
N TYR A 50 15.89 4.40 -5.27
CA TYR A 50 17.30 4.52 -5.63
C TYR A 50 17.64 3.52 -6.73
N ALA A 51 18.65 3.85 -7.53
CA ALA A 51 19.11 2.95 -8.58
C ALA A 51 19.82 1.71 -8.03
N ALA A 52 20.50 1.85 -6.87
CA ALA A 52 21.23 0.76 -6.22
C ALA A 52 21.18 0.89 -4.70
N GLU A 53 21.31 -0.23 -4.01
CA GLU A 53 21.41 -0.30 -2.54
C GLU A 53 22.60 0.51 -2.00
N ALA A 54 23.72 0.54 -2.73
CA ALA A 54 24.88 1.35 -2.36
C ALA A 54 24.56 2.84 -2.25
N ASP A 55 23.59 3.35 -3.02
CA ASP A 55 23.17 4.74 -2.98
C ASP A 55 22.38 5.04 -1.70
N ILE A 56 21.55 4.10 -1.26
CA ILE A 56 20.84 4.18 0.02
C ILE A 56 21.86 4.30 1.15
N ASN A 57 22.83 3.38 1.19
CA ASN A 57 23.86 3.36 2.21
C ASN A 57 24.73 4.64 2.20
N ARG A 58 24.97 5.22 1.02
CA ARG A 58 25.71 6.50 0.90
C ARG A 58 24.92 7.65 1.53
N VAL A 59 23.61 7.72 1.29
CA VAL A 59 22.75 8.77 1.85
C VAL A 59 22.64 8.61 3.37
N LEU A 60 22.34 7.41 3.87
CA LEU A 60 22.15 7.15 5.30
C LEU A 60 23.42 7.41 6.13
N LYS A 61 24.61 7.28 5.54
CA LYS A 61 25.92 7.54 6.20
C LYS A 61 26.34 9.01 6.18
N GLN A 62 25.59 9.90 5.53
CA GLN A 62 25.92 11.32 5.51
C GLN A 62 25.66 11.96 6.89
N PRO A 63 26.60 12.74 7.46
CA PRO A 63 26.37 13.42 8.74
C PRO A 63 25.07 14.26 8.75
N GLN A 64 24.80 14.96 7.65
CA GLN A 64 23.61 15.79 7.50
C GLN A 64 22.31 14.98 7.58
N TYR A 65 22.33 13.70 7.24
CA TYR A 65 21.17 12.84 7.38
C TYR A 65 20.79 12.67 8.86
N ALA A 66 21.75 12.35 9.70
CA ALA A 66 21.53 12.23 11.15
C ALA A 66 21.18 13.57 11.79
N GLU A 67 21.91 14.63 11.45
CA GLU A 67 21.78 15.94 12.09
C GLU A 67 20.49 16.67 11.73
N ARG A 68 19.96 16.47 10.51
CA ARG A 68 18.80 17.19 10.01
C ARG A 68 17.58 16.30 9.88
N ILE A 69 17.71 15.17 9.17
CA ILE A 69 16.54 14.34 8.85
C ILE A 69 16.09 13.56 10.07
N ILE A 70 17.00 12.84 10.75
CA ILE A 70 16.62 12.07 11.94
C ILE A 70 16.15 12.99 13.07
N ALA A 71 16.81 14.12 13.26
CA ALA A 71 16.41 15.08 14.29
C ALA A 71 15.01 15.68 14.03
N ASP A 72 14.70 16.00 12.77
CA ASP A 72 13.38 16.49 12.38
C ASP A 72 12.31 15.39 12.54
N GLU A 73 12.58 14.18 12.10
CA GLU A 73 11.69 13.03 12.26
C GLU A 73 11.35 12.73 13.72
N GLN A 74 12.33 12.81 14.62
CA GLN A 74 12.12 12.63 16.07
C GLN A 74 11.20 13.70 16.69
N THR A 75 11.15 14.87 16.08
CA THR A 75 10.26 15.95 16.50
C THR A 75 8.87 15.80 15.93
N ALA A 76 8.77 15.37 14.66
CA ALA A 76 7.52 15.31 13.92
C ALA A 76 6.74 13.99 14.10
N PHE A 77 7.44 12.88 14.36
CA PHE A 77 6.84 11.54 14.40
C PHE A 77 7.12 10.82 15.71
N ARG A 78 6.12 10.12 16.22
CA ARG A 78 6.28 9.25 17.38
C ARG A 78 7.14 8.02 17.06
N LEU A 79 7.00 7.48 15.87
CA LEU A 79 7.71 6.30 15.37
C LEU A 79 7.98 6.47 13.89
N VAL A 80 9.21 6.17 13.49
CA VAL A 80 9.60 6.01 12.08
C VAL A 80 10.28 4.67 11.91
N THR A 81 9.78 3.86 11.00
CA THR A 81 10.45 2.63 10.54
C THR A 81 11.00 2.85 9.14
N ARG A 82 12.10 2.20 8.83
CA ARG A 82 12.76 2.28 7.51
C ARG A 82 12.95 0.89 6.97
N GLU A 83 12.22 0.59 5.91
CA GLU A 83 12.31 -0.70 5.23
C GLU A 83 13.11 -0.55 3.94
N ILE A 84 14.20 -1.30 3.81
CA ILE A 84 14.95 -1.39 2.55
C ILE A 84 14.32 -2.50 1.74
N THR A 85 13.84 -2.16 0.56
CA THR A 85 13.06 -3.08 -0.27
C THR A 85 13.59 -3.14 -1.68
N ARG A 86 13.36 -4.28 -2.33
CA ARG A 86 13.45 -4.41 -3.79
C ARG A 86 12.08 -4.19 -4.40
N GLU A 87 12.00 -3.26 -5.35
CA GLU A 87 10.76 -2.99 -6.07
C GLU A 87 10.61 -3.90 -7.29
N TYR A 88 9.39 -4.40 -7.47
CA TYR A 88 8.92 -5.08 -8.67
C TYR A 88 7.73 -4.31 -9.23
N ILE A 89 7.90 -3.66 -10.38
CA ILE A 89 6.81 -2.98 -11.09
C ILE A 89 6.12 -4.02 -11.98
N LEU A 90 4.91 -4.41 -11.61
CA LEU A 90 4.14 -5.48 -12.25
C LEU A 90 3.15 -4.94 -13.28
N LEU A 91 2.58 -3.77 -13.00
CA LEU A 91 1.76 -3.00 -13.93
C LEU A 91 2.27 -1.56 -13.91
N PRO A 92 2.99 -1.10 -14.95
CA PRO A 92 3.51 0.26 -15.01
C PRO A 92 2.40 1.27 -15.34
N SER A 93 2.37 2.41 -14.66
CA SER A 93 1.51 3.53 -15.03
C SER A 93 2.19 4.38 -16.11
N PRO A 94 1.51 4.69 -17.20
CA PRO A 94 2.06 5.57 -18.23
C PRO A 94 2.15 7.03 -17.80
N ARG A 95 1.43 7.42 -16.75
CA ARG A 95 1.29 8.82 -16.31
C ARG A 95 2.09 9.17 -15.07
N HIS A 96 2.56 8.22 -14.29
CA HIS A 96 3.31 8.38 -13.03
C HIS A 96 2.67 9.32 -11.97
N ARG A 97 1.40 9.68 -12.12
CA ARG A 97 0.68 10.65 -11.28
C ARG A 97 -0.72 10.18 -10.93
N ASP A 98 -0.81 8.94 -10.51
CA ASP A 98 -2.08 8.46 -10.00
C ASP A 98 -2.29 9.03 -8.59
N PRO A 99 -3.41 9.75 -8.35
CA PRO A 99 -3.58 10.52 -7.12
C PRO A 99 -3.81 9.67 -5.88
N ILE A 100 -4.31 8.45 -6.07
CA ILE A 100 -4.70 7.55 -4.96
C ILE A 100 -3.86 6.28 -5.01
N SER A 101 -3.42 5.82 -3.85
CA SER A 101 -2.85 4.48 -3.69
C SER A 101 -3.59 3.70 -2.62
N LEU A 102 -3.87 2.44 -2.91
CA LEU A 102 -4.15 1.41 -1.92
C LEU A 102 -2.82 0.77 -1.55
N VAL A 103 -2.44 0.88 -0.30
CA VAL A 103 -1.19 0.36 0.25
C VAL A 103 -1.53 -0.82 1.15
N ARG A 104 -0.85 -1.93 0.94
CA ARG A 104 -1.03 -3.15 1.73
C ARG A 104 0.30 -3.54 2.34
N LEU A 105 0.37 -3.58 3.66
CA LEU A 105 1.49 -4.15 4.40
C LEU A 105 1.25 -5.63 4.60
N HIS A 106 2.19 -6.44 4.17
CA HIS A 106 2.08 -7.88 4.27
C HIS A 106 3.05 -8.42 5.31
N TYR A 107 2.49 -9.19 6.23
CA TYR A 107 3.22 -10.07 7.13
C TYR A 107 2.93 -11.51 6.72
N ARG A 108 3.97 -12.31 6.60
CA ARG A 108 3.84 -13.73 6.27
C ARG A 108 3.23 -14.53 7.42
N ARG A 109 2.59 -15.62 7.09
CA ARG A 109 2.21 -16.60 8.10
C ARG A 109 3.46 -17.20 8.77
N PRO A 110 3.40 -17.53 10.06
CA PRO A 110 4.58 -17.97 10.83
C PRO A 110 5.29 -19.20 10.26
N GLU A 111 4.55 -20.08 9.57
CA GLU A 111 5.08 -21.29 8.96
C GLU A 111 5.88 -21.06 7.67
N LEU A 112 5.86 -19.85 7.11
CA LEU A 112 6.59 -19.53 5.89
C LEU A 112 7.90 -18.82 6.19
N SER A 113 8.96 -19.11 5.45
CA SER A 113 10.12 -18.23 5.40
C SER A 113 9.78 -16.95 4.61
N ARG A 114 10.56 -15.89 4.81
CA ARG A 114 10.38 -14.64 4.06
C ARG A 114 10.53 -14.88 2.56
N GLU A 115 11.51 -15.66 2.17
CA GLU A 115 11.79 -15.98 0.77
C GLU A 115 10.62 -16.75 0.14
N ALA A 116 10.09 -17.77 0.84
CA ALA A 116 8.94 -18.53 0.35
C ALA A 116 7.68 -17.68 0.23
N PHE A 117 7.46 -16.78 1.20
CA PHE A 117 6.38 -15.81 1.15
C PHE A 117 6.50 -14.85 -0.04
N GLN A 118 7.68 -14.24 -0.21
CA GLN A 118 7.94 -13.28 -1.29
C GLN A 118 7.88 -13.95 -2.66
N GLU A 119 8.39 -15.17 -2.79
CA GLU A 119 8.28 -15.95 -4.03
C GLU A 119 6.81 -16.22 -4.37
N ARG A 120 5.99 -16.61 -3.39
CA ARG A 120 4.55 -16.83 -3.58
C ARG A 120 3.84 -15.55 -3.97
N LEU A 121 4.10 -14.43 -3.28
CA LEU A 121 3.51 -13.13 -3.56
C LEU A 121 3.83 -12.68 -4.99
N LEU A 122 5.09 -12.87 -5.43
CA LEU A 122 5.56 -12.43 -6.75
C LEU A 122 5.14 -13.39 -7.88
N ARG A 123 5.26 -14.71 -7.67
CA ARG A 123 5.15 -15.70 -8.75
C ARG A 123 3.78 -16.35 -8.87
N GLN A 124 2.96 -16.26 -7.83
CA GLN A 124 1.62 -16.85 -7.83
C GLN A 124 0.54 -15.79 -7.67
N HIS A 125 0.59 -15.00 -6.61
CA HIS A 125 -0.42 -13.98 -6.34
C HIS A 125 -0.40 -12.84 -7.37
N ALA A 126 0.77 -12.31 -7.74
CA ALA A 126 0.85 -11.22 -8.71
C ALA A 126 0.29 -11.59 -10.10
N PRO A 127 0.59 -12.76 -10.69
CA PRO A 127 -0.08 -13.21 -11.90
C PRO A 127 -1.59 -13.34 -11.75
N LEU A 128 -2.07 -13.80 -10.58
CA LEU A 128 -3.51 -13.89 -10.30
C LEU A 128 -4.15 -12.49 -10.29
N VAL A 129 -3.51 -11.50 -9.66
CA VAL A 129 -3.95 -10.09 -9.69
C VAL A 129 -4.02 -9.57 -11.13
N LEU A 130 -2.97 -9.80 -11.91
CA LEU A 130 -2.90 -9.32 -13.30
C LEU A 130 -3.87 -10.04 -14.24
N ALA A 131 -4.31 -11.25 -13.90
CA ALA A 131 -5.29 -11.99 -14.70
C ALA A 131 -6.73 -11.51 -14.48
N GLN A 132 -7.01 -10.75 -13.39
CA GLN A 132 -8.37 -10.30 -13.12
C GLN A 132 -8.77 -9.13 -14.04
N PRO A 133 -9.93 -9.20 -14.71
CA PRO A 133 -10.44 -8.09 -15.53
C PRO A 133 -10.55 -6.78 -14.75
N VAL A 134 -10.97 -6.83 -13.49
CA VAL A 134 -11.12 -5.67 -12.61
C VAL A 134 -9.80 -4.94 -12.35
N THR A 135 -8.68 -5.66 -12.35
CA THR A 135 -7.35 -5.06 -12.23
C THR A 135 -7.08 -4.12 -13.39
N HIS A 136 -7.35 -4.55 -14.62
CA HIS A 136 -7.14 -3.72 -15.82
C HIS A 136 -8.15 -2.59 -15.95
N GLN A 137 -9.31 -2.73 -15.34
CA GLN A 137 -10.35 -1.70 -15.33
C GLN A 137 -10.00 -0.54 -14.40
N TYR A 138 -9.54 -0.80 -13.19
CA TYR A 138 -9.40 0.20 -12.15
C TYR A 138 -7.94 0.49 -11.75
N VAL A 139 -7.05 -0.52 -11.75
CA VAL A 139 -5.68 -0.35 -11.30
C VAL A 139 -4.81 0.25 -12.39
N ARG A 140 -4.20 1.40 -12.10
CA ARG A 140 -3.30 2.13 -13.01
C ARG A 140 -1.85 1.69 -12.89
N ARG A 141 -1.43 1.35 -11.70
CA ARG A 141 -0.09 0.85 -11.39
C ARG A 141 -0.18 -0.20 -10.31
N TYR A 142 0.62 -1.25 -10.46
CA TYR A 142 0.83 -2.24 -9.41
C TYR A 142 2.32 -2.48 -9.22
N ALA A 143 2.78 -2.30 -7.99
CA ALA A 143 4.15 -2.61 -7.60
C ALA A 143 4.17 -3.38 -6.27
N GLN A 144 5.18 -4.22 -6.12
CA GLN A 144 5.50 -4.89 -4.87
C GLN A 144 6.88 -4.44 -4.40
N LEU A 145 7.00 -4.15 -3.12
CA LEU A 145 8.23 -3.78 -2.44
C LEU A 145 8.57 -4.91 -1.47
N HIS A 146 9.56 -5.72 -1.82
CA HIS A 146 9.97 -6.88 -1.02
C HIS A 146 11.11 -6.49 -0.09
N ASN A 147 10.95 -6.71 1.20
CA ASN A 147 11.98 -6.44 2.19
C ASN A 147 13.22 -7.33 1.94
N ILE A 148 14.39 -6.71 1.77
CA ILE A 148 15.66 -7.40 1.45
C ILE A 148 16.64 -7.45 2.62
N GLY A 149 16.30 -6.85 3.74
CA GLY A 149 17.17 -6.86 4.90
C GLY A 149 16.69 -5.92 6.00
N SER A 150 17.42 -5.95 7.10
CA SER A 150 17.07 -5.18 8.27
C SER A 150 16.96 -3.69 7.97
N SER A 151 15.87 -3.10 8.40
CA SER A 151 15.87 -1.67 8.66
C SER A 151 17.00 -1.36 9.66
N GLN A 152 17.61 -0.21 9.56
CA GLN A 152 18.61 0.22 10.55
C GLN A 152 18.00 0.52 11.92
N GLN A 153 16.67 0.53 11.98
CA GLN A 153 15.90 0.58 13.21
C GLN A 153 14.93 -0.60 13.20
N PRO A 154 15.13 -1.59 14.07
CA PRO A 154 14.15 -2.66 14.23
C PRO A 154 12.82 -2.04 14.65
N ASP A 155 11.72 -2.56 14.11
CA ASP A 155 10.38 -2.30 14.62
C ASP A 155 10.42 -2.52 16.14
N PRO A 156 9.94 -1.57 16.96
CA PRO A 156 9.93 -1.73 18.41
C PRO A 156 9.24 -3.01 18.90
N GLU A 157 8.37 -3.58 18.10
CA GLU A 157 7.69 -4.84 18.35
C GLU A 157 8.46 -6.06 17.79
N GLY A 158 9.63 -5.82 17.16
CA GLY A 158 10.47 -6.88 16.58
C GLY A 158 9.90 -7.53 15.33
N GLU A 159 8.95 -6.88 14.66
CA GLU A 159 8.20 -7.42 13.55
C GLU A 159 8.47 -6.66 12.26
N LEU A 160 9.26 -7.24 11.38
CA LEU A 160 9.54 -6.66 10.08
C LEU A 160 8.37 -6.90 9.11
N ILE A 161 8.04 -5.88 8.33
CA ILE A 161 7.15 -6.00 7.18
C ILE A 161 7.85 -6.86 6.12
N ASP A 162 7.19 -7.94 5.66
CA ASP A 162 7.79 -8.84 4.69
C ASP A 162 7.71 -8.32 3.25
N ALA A 163 6.62 -7.66 2.92
CA ALA A 163 6.44 -6.95 1.65
C ALA A 163 5.36 -5.86 1.76
N ILE A 164 5.38 -4.93 0.80
CA ILE A 164 4.36 -3.90 0.65
C ILE A 164 3.85 -3.97 -0.78
N SER A 165 2.54 -4.09 -0.97
CA SER A 165 1.90 -3.92 -2.28
C SER A 165 1.33 -2.51 -2.40
N VAL A 166 1.59 -1.87 -3.53
CA VAL A 166 1.08 -0.53 -3.85
C VAL A 166 0.31 -0.60 -5.15
N LEU A 167 -1.00 -0.40 -5.06
CA LEU A 167 -1.89 -0.30 -6.20
C LEU A 167 -2.33 1.16 -6.34
N ALA A 168 -2.14 1.74 -7.51
CA ALA A 168 -2.53 3.13 -7.76
C ALA A 168 -3.81 3.20 -8.60
N PHE A 169 -4.64 4.20 -8.32
CA PHE A 169 -5.96 4.41 -8.90
C PHE A 169 -6.13 5.86 -9.36
N ALA A 170 -7.06 6.09 -10.29
CA ALA A 170 -7.38 7.44 -10.73
C ALA A 170 -8.24 8.20 -9.71
N SER A 171 -9.06 7.49 -8.93
CA SER A 171 -9.96 8.08 -7.93
C SER A 171 -10.19 7.14 -6.75
N ILE A 172 -10.77 7.68 -5.69
CA ILE A 172 -11.21 6.86 -4.54
C ILE A 172 -12.37 5.94 -4.92
N ASN A 173 -13.25 6.38 -5.83
CA ASN A 173 -14.35 5.56 -6.30
C ASN A 173 -13.84 4.31 -7.03
N ASP A 174 -12.76 4.44 -7.82
CA ASP A 174 -12.14 3.26 -8.45
C ASP A 174 -11.63 2.25 -7.41
N VAL A 175 -11.15 2.73 -6.25
CA VAL A 175 -10.74 1.84 -5.15
C VAL A 175 -11.97 1.13 -4.57
N GLU A 176 -13.05 1.87 -4.31
CA GLU A 176 -14.30 1.32 -3.77
C GLU A 176 -14.89 0.28 -4.73
N ASP A 177 -15.00 0.64 -5.99
CA ASP A 177 -15.51 -0.26 -7.02
C ASP A 177 -14.65 -1.53 -7.16
N PHE A 178 -13.32 -1.39 -7.12
CA PHE A 178 -12.40 -2.52 -7.14
C PHE A 178 -12.63 -3.47 -5.96
N LEU A 179 -12.73 -2.93 -4.74
CA LEU A 179 -12.81 -3.72 -3.50
C LEU A 179 -14.14 -4.50 -3.34
N VAL A 180 -15.23 -4.07 -4.00
CA VAL A 180 -16.53 -4.75 -3.88
C VAL A 180 -16.72 -5.89 -4.89
N THR A 181 -15.80 -6.08 -5.84
CA THR A 181 -15.92 -7.09 -6.89
C THR A 181 -15.69 -8.51 -6.40
N ASP A 182 -16.21 -9.48 -7.13
CA ASP A 182 -15.94 -10.90 -6.91
C ASP A 182 -14.47 -11.25 -7.26
N ASP A 183 -13.90 -10.57 -8.24
CA ASP A 183 -12.49 -10.69 -8.60
C ASP A 183 -11.60 -10.34 -7.40
N TYR A 184 -11.85 -9.18 -6.75
CA TYR A 184 -11.11 -8.81 -5.54
C TYR A 184 -11.29 -9.83 -4.41
N ARG A 185 -12.48 -10.39 -4.26
CA ARG A 185 -12.73 -11.44 -3.25
C ARG A 185 -11.89 -12.68 -3.51
N THR A 186 -11.71 -13.06 -4.77
CA THR A 186 -10.81 -14.14 -5.18
C THR A 186 -9.36 -13.83 -4.80
N LEU A 187 -8.91 -12.59 -5.04
CA LEU A 187 -7.57 -12.14 -4.67
C LEU A 187 -7.36 -12.16 -3.15
N ALA A 188 -8.33 -11.66 -2.39
CA ALA A 188 -8.27 -11.65 -0.92
C ALA A 188 -8.27 -13.06 -0.34
N ALA A 189 -9.03 -13.99 -0.93
CA ALA A 189 -9.04 -15.40 -0.51
C ALA A 189 -7.69 -16.08 -0.76
N ASP A 190 -7.05 -15.84 -1.91
CA ASP A 190 -5.71 -16.36 -2.18
C ASP A 190 -4.69 -15.77 -1.20
N GLU A 191 -4.69 -14.45 -1.02
CA GLU A 191 -3.79 -13.75 -0.10
C GLU A 191 -3.89 -14.29 1.33
N ALA A 192 -5.09 -14.55 1.84
CA ALA A 192 -5.33 -15.09 3.18
C ALA A 192 -4.69 -16.47 3.41
N THR A 193 -4.31 -17.18 2.34
CA THR A 193 -3.66 -18.49 2.47
C THR A 193 -2.18 -18.42 2.84
N PHE A 194 -1.53 -17.25 2.70
CA PHE A 194 -0.10 -17.09 2.96
C PHE A 194 0.27 -15.85 3.77
N THR A 195 -0.68 -14.92 3.99
CA THR A 195 -0.49 -13.76 4.87
C THR A 195 -1.06 -14.01 6.26
N ASP A 196 -0.47 -13.37 7.26
CA ASP A 196 -1.04 -13.23 8.59
C ASP A 196 -2.06 -12.08 8.56
N ALA A 197 -3.34 -12.42 8.50
CA ALA A 197 -4.41 -11.44 8.39
C ALA A 197 -4.58 -10.56 9.64
N ALA A 198 -4.13 -11.03 10.82
CA ALA A 198 -4.22 -10.26 12.06
C ALA A 198 -3.18 -9.14 12.11
N ARG A 199 -2.06 -9.31 11.43
CA ARG A 199 -0.95 -8.36 11.40
C ARG A 199 -0.90 -7.54 10.13
N SER A 200 -1.36 -8.10 9.00
CA SER A 200 -1.40 -7.41 7.72
C SER A 200 -2.45 -6.31 7.72
N GLU A 201 -2.10 -5.17 7.17
CA GLU A 201 -2.97 -3.98 7.15
C GLU A 201 -3.01 -3.39 5.76
N TYR A 202 -4.06 -2.62 5.50
CA TYR A 202 -4.16 -1.82 4.30
C TYR A 202 -4.80 -0.47 4.58
N TRP A 203 -4.49 0.51 3.74
CA TRP A 203 -5.14 1.82 3.73
C TRP A 203 -5.06 2.47 2.35
N THR A 204 -5.89 3.48 2.15
CA THR A 204 -5.78 4.37 1.01
C THR A 204 -5.07 5.66 1.40
N GLY A 205 -4.34 6.24 0.47
CA GLY A 205 -3.63 7.49 0.65
C GLY A 205 -3.56 8.33 -0.61
N LEU A 206 -3.46 9.64 -0.41
CA LEU A 206 -3.15 10.57 -1.49
C LEU A 206 -1.66 10.53 -1.82
N ASN A 207 -1.35 10.52 -3.09
CA ASN A 207 0.03 10.53 -3.57
C ASN A 207 0.52 11.96 -3.81
N TYR A 208 1.61 12.32 -3.14
CA TYR A 208 2.34 13.55 -3.38
C TYR A 208 3.74 13.22 -3.89
N SER A 209 4.02 13.57 -5.15
CA SER A 209 5.36 13.43 -5.71
C SER A 209 6.16 14.70 -5.39
N VAL A 210 7.13 14.58 -4.49
CA VAL A 210 8.00 15.71 -4.09
C VAL A 210 9.17 15.83 -5.06
N ILE A 211 9.77 14.68 -5.43
CA ILE A 211 10.89 14.62 -6.39
C ILE A 211 10.59 13.51 -7.38
N ASN A 212 10.65 13.82 -8.67
CA ASN A 212 10.49 12.83 -9.72
C ASN A 212 11.51 13.05 -10.83
N HIS A 213 12.63 12.35 -10.75
CA HIS A 213 13.68 12.42 -11.76
C HIS A 213 13.34 11.70 -13.08
N LEU A 214 12.29 10.85 -13.07
CA LEU A 214 11.85 10.15 -14.27
C LEU A 214 11.04 11.07 -15.21
N LEU A 215 10.53 12.20 -14.69
CA LEU A 215 9.75 13.18 -15.42
C LEU A 215 10.19 14.61 -15.06
N PRO A 216 11.42 15.03 -15.42
CA PRO A 216 11.97 16.33 -15.01
C PRO A 216 11.11 17.51 -15.47
N GLU A 217 10.45 17.43 -16.63
CA GLU A 217 9.60 18.51 -17.17
C GLU A 217 8.31 18.73 -16.36
N LEU A 218 7.90 17.76 -15.56
CA LEU A 218 6.69 17.83 -14.76
C LEU A 218 6.95 18.17 -13.29
N ALA A 219 8.20 18.07 -12.83
CA ALA A 219 8.61 18.39 -11.46
C ALA A 219 8.62 19.91 -11.18
N THR A 220 8.62 20.74 -12.20
CA THR A 220 8.79 22.21 -12.11
C THR A 220 7.47 23.00 -12.08
N ARG A 221 6.32 22.34 -11.97
CA ARG A 221 5.01 23.02 -11.97
C ARG A 221 4.25 22.82 -10.66
N TYR A 222 4.86 23.26 -9.57
CA TYR A 222 4.16 23.53 -8.31
C TYR A 222 4.53 24.91 -7.80
#